data_bcbf4d9eb1b49b6a4b4c63d40ecc0a5b
#
_entry.id   bcbf4d9eb1b49b6a4b4c63d40ecc0a5b
#
_cell.length_a   1.000
_cell.length_b   1.000
_cell.length_c   1.000
_cell.angle_alpha   90.00
_cell.angle_beta   90.00
_cell.angle_gamma   90.00
#
_symmetry.space_group_name_H-M   'P 1'
#
loop_
_entity.id
_entity.type
_entity.pdbx_description
1 polymer ?
#
loop_
_entity_poly.entity_id
_entity_poly.type
_entity_poly.pdbx_seq_one_letter_code
_entity_poly.pdbx_strand_id
1 'polypeptide(L)'
;MKLVLFYLTSNSRHYTFSHFIKLLDQSKKKNDWELLVLTHSADQEFYANNLNNATIKSTIINVPSHNNYMIKVKVAIEFAERNNTPYLMKCDNDTFINSQTLDYMINNLSILDGKEYLTLGPTLSSGIPGVEYFMDQYLTESDKDELKKIFIKSQFYNRDGAIYTNLNEHTIGSESWNKDNFFNSVKQMNHHYKGVHPIRVNYEAIDYLNKCILNNKEKFFNTQPTSLILNDLSPYLCDTIFCIRTDTYKKIIYDTSLFVDDYDEVPLNKYAWRESMKHVFVENGFAIHMLYNWYNNLSEYEMNFTSKLFS
;
A
#
# COMPACT_ATOMS: atom_id res chain seq x y z
N MET A 1 20.77 -10.76 5.84
CA MET A 1 19.60 -9.87 5.68
C MET A 1 18.88 -10.27 4.40
N LYS A 2 17.55 -10.50 4.47
CA LYS A 2 16.78 -10.95 3.30
C LYS A 2 16.03 -9.80 2.63
N LEU A 3 15.62 -8.79 3.40
CA LEU A 3 14.73 -7.75 2.96
C LEU A 3 15.21 -6.36 3.40
N VAL A 4 15.12 -5.37 2.54
CA VAL A 4 15.14 -3.95 2.89
C VAL A 4 13.71 -3.41 2.77
N LEU A 5 13.13 -2.97 3.88
CA LEU A 5 11.89 -2.22 3.87
C LEU A 5 12.25 -0.74 3.72
N PHE A 6 11.92 -0.13 2.59
CA PHE A 6 12.14 1.29 2.39
C PHE A 6 10.87 2.09 2.59
N TYR A 7 10.98 3.09 3.45
CA TYR A 7 9.88 3.97 3.85
C TYR A 7 10.02 5.31 3.13
N LEU A 8 8.99 5.64 2.37
CA LEU A 8 8.93 6.87 1.58
C LEU A 8 8.34 8.00 2.41
N THR A 9 9.18 8.92 2.85
CA THR A 9 8.72 10.06 3.66
C THR A 9 8.08 11.15 2.79
N SER A 10 7.16 11.93 3.38
CA SER A 10 6.64 13.17 2.83
C SER A 10 6.58 14.25 3.92
N ASN A 11 6.51 15.51 3.52
CA ASN A 11 6.51 16.67 4.45
C ASN A 11 5.29 16.75 5.37
N SER A 12 4.23 15.99 5.09
CA SER A 12 2.92 16.24 5.71
C SER A 12 2.46 15.18 6.70
N ARG A 13 3.17 14.05 6.83
CA ARG A 13 2.70 12.89 7.61
C ARG A 13 3.69 12.38 8.65
N HIS A 14 4.43 13.26 9.30
CA HIS A 14 5.37 12.91 10.37
C HIS A 14 4.68 12.16 11.54
N TYR A 15 3.43 12.49 11.83
CA TYR A 15 2.66 11.89 12.92
C TYR A 15 2.42 10.38 12.76
N THR A 16 2.51 9.84 11.56
CA THR A 16 2.32 8.41 11.30
C THR A 16 3.53 7.58 11.71
N PHE A 17 4.73 8.16 11.63
CA PHE A 17 5.98 7.41 11.71
C PHE A 17 6.19 6.74 13.07
N SER A 18 5.90 7.43 14.17
CA SER A 18 6.05 6.85 15.52
C SER A 18 5.16 5.62 15.74
N HIS A 19 3.94 5.64 15.19
CA HIS A 19 3.03 4.49 15.24
C HIS A 19 3.50 3.37 14.33
N PHE A 20 3.97 3.70 13.14
CA PHE A 20 4.56 2.74 12.21
C PHE A 20 5.75 2.00 12.84
N ILE A 21 6.69 2.72 13.46
CA ILE A 21 7.83 2.10 14.15
C ILE A 21 7.39 1.17 15.29
N LYS A 22 6.41 1.57 16.10
CA LYS A 22 5.86 0.71 17.17
C LYS A 22 5.28 -0.60 16.65
N LEU A 23 4.64 -0.58 15.47
CA LEU A 23 4.14 -1.81 14.83
C LEU A 23 5.30 -2.69 14.37
N LEU A 24 6.27 -2.12 13.66
CA LEU A 24 7.40 -2.86 13.12
C LEU A 24 8.30 -3.42 14.23
N ASP A 25 8.44 -2.70 15.34
CA ASP A 25 9.26 -3.13 16.46
C ASP A 25 8.71 -4.35 17.21
N GLN A 26 7.48 -4.77 16.91
CA GLN A 26 6.89 -6.03 17.38
C GLN A 26 7.25 -7.24 16.51
N SER A 27 7.89 -7.04 15.36
CA SER A 27 8.29 -8.12 14.46
C SER A 27 9.21 -9.13 15.15
N LYS A 28 8.96 -10.41 14.97
CA LYS A 28 9.81 -11.51 15.42
C LYS A 28 10.96 -11.81 14.46
N LYS A 29 10.97 -11.14 13.29
CA LYS A 29 11.94 -11.33 12.19
C LYS A 29 12.93 -10.18 12.05
N LYS A 30 13.15 -9.38 13.08
CA LYS A 30 14.00 -8.17 13.05
C LYS A 30 15.40 -8.38 12.48
N ASN A 31 15.95 -9.60 12.59
CA ASN A 31 17.25 -9.94 12.04
C ASN A 31 17.24 -10.22 10.53
N ASP A 32 16.06 -10.46 9.96
CA ASP A 32 15.90 -10.80 8.54
C ASP A 32 15.73 -9.55 7.65
N TRP A 33 15.46 -8.40 8.23
CA TRP A 33 15.20 -7.16 7.48
C TRP A 33 15.79 -5.91 8.12
N GLU A 34 15.89 -4.86 7.32
CA GLU A 34 16.36 -3.53 7.74
C GLU A 34 15.39 -2.46 7.23
N LEU A 35 15.12 -1.46 8.08
CA LEU A 35 14.34 -0.28 7.70
C LEU A 35 15.25 0.76 7.06
N LEU A 36 14.95 1.15 5.83
CA LEU A 36 15.58 2.26 5.14
C LEU A 36 14.62 3.45 5.07
N VAL A 37 14.91 4.51 5.81
CA VAL A 37 14.13 5.75 5.79
C VAL A 37 14.73 6.71 4.77
N LEU A 38 13.97 7.03 3.72
CA LEU A 38 14.37 7.95 2.66
C LEU A 38 13.75 9.31 2.90
N THR A 39 14.54 10.26 3.41
CA THR A 39 14.06 11.56 3.88
C THR A 39 14.87 12.73 3.33
N HIS A 40 14.36 13.93 3.50
CA HIS A 40 15.09 15.16 3.26
C HIS A 40 15.89 15.56 4.50
N SER A 41 16.99 16.28 4.32
CA SER A 41 17.90 16.68 5.40
C SER A 41 17.23 17.47 6.53
N ALA A 42 16.22 18.28 6.22
CA ALA A 42 15.46 19.05 7.21
C ALA A 42 14.70 18.18 8.23
N ASP A 43 14.33 16.96 7.85
CA ASP A 43 13.54 16.06 8.68
C ASP A 43 14.36 14.91 9.29
N GLN A 44 15.65 14.84 8.99
CA GLN A 44 16.52 13.75 9.43
C GLN A 44 16.50 13.57 10.95
N GLU A 45 16.58 14.66 11.70
CA GLU A 45 16.58 14.63 13.15
C GLU A 45 15.27 14.07 13.72
N PHE A 46 14.13 14.42 13.13
CA PHE A 46 12.83 13.87 13.51
C PHE A 46 12.82 12.35 13.39
N TYR A 47 13.24 11.81 12.24
CA TYR A 47 13.26 10.36 12.02
C TYR A 47 14.28 9.66 12.91
N ALA A 48 15.46 10.24 13.10
CA ALA A 48 16.49 9.70 13.99
C ALA A 48 15.99 9.60 15.45
N ASN A 49 15.34 10.66 15.96
CA ASN A 49 14.80 10.67 17.32
C ASN A 49 13.72 9.61 17.53
N ASN A 50 12.88 9.34 16.54
CA ASN A 50 11.86 8.27 16.62
C ASN A 50 12.49 6.86 16.57
N LEU A 51 13.64 6.70 15.94
CA LEU A 51 14.34 5.42 15.83
C LEU A 51 15.25 5.10 17.02
N ASN A 52 15.64 6.11 17.84
CA ASN A 52 16.58 5.94 18.95
C ASN A 52 16.16 4.87 19.96
N ASN A 53 14.86 4.63 20.14
CA ASN A 53 14.33 3.64 21.07
C ASN A 53 13.81 2.36 20.38
N ALA A 54 13.92 2.28 19.06
CA ALA A 54 13.50 1.10 18.33
C ALA A 54 14.61 0.03 18.36
N THR A 55 14.20 -1.23 18.40
CA THR A 55 15.14 -2.37 18.37
C THR A 55 15.41 -2.90 16.98
N ILE A 56 14.72 -2.32 15.97
CA ILE A 56 14.91 -2.67 14.56
C ILE A 56 16.19 -2.05 14.00
N LYS A 57 16.89 -2.80 13.15
CA LYS A 57 18.00 -2.25 12.39
C LYS A 57 17.47 -1.21 11.39
N SER A 58 18.03 -0.02 11.38
CA SER A 58 17.58 1.06 10.52
C SER A 58 18.71 1.91 9.97
N THR A 59 18.51 2.44 8.76
CA THR A 59 19.40 3.41 8.09
C THR A 59 18.56 4.57 7.57
N ILE A 60 19.04 5.81 7.78
CA ILE A 60 18.43 7.01 7.22
C ILE A 60 19.31 7.53 6.09
N ILE A 61 18.73 7.73 4.92
CA ILE A 61 19.42 8.34 3.77
C ILE A 61 18.71 9.62 3.37
N ASN A 62 19.49 10.70 3.31
CA ASN A 62 19.00 11.97 2.79
C ASN A 62 18.92 11.95 1.28
N VAL A 63 17.79 12.40 0.76
CA VAL A 63 17.54 12.59 -0.67
C VAL A 63 17.38 14.06 -0.99
N PRO A 64 17.76 14.51 -2.20
CA PRO A 64 17.82 15.94 -2.53
C PRO A 64 16.47 16.68 -2.49
N SER A 65 15.37 15.95 -2.64
CA SER A 65 14.03 16.52 -2.69
C SER A 65 12.97 15.54 -2.20
N HIS A 66 12.02 16.02 -1.39
CA HIS A 66 10.84 15.26 -1.00
C HIS A 66 9.95 14.87 -2.18
N ASN A 67 9.92 15.74 -3.21
CA ASN A 67 9.00 15.59 -4.33
C ASN A 67 9.52 14.65 -5.43
N ASN A 68 10.76 14.17 -5.32
CA ASN A 68 11.30 13.27 -6.32
C ASN A 68 11.17 11.80 -5.86
N TYR A 69 10.00 11.26 -6.08
CA TYR A 69 9.65 9.88 -5.77
C TYR A 69 10.62 8.86 -6.38
N MET A 70 10.91 8.99 -7.68
CA MET A 70 11.76 8.03 -8.40
C MET A 70 13.22 8.04 -7.95
N ILE A 71 13.74 9.18 -7.45
CA ILE A 71 15.08 9.20 -6.84
C ILE A 71 15.09 8.32 -5.59
N LYS A 72 14.05 8.38 -4.75
CA LYS A 72 13.95 7.56 -3.54
C LYS A 72 13.93 6.07 -3.88
N VAL A 73 13.15 5.68 -4.88
CA VAL A 73 13.09 4.28 -5.34
C VAL A 73 14.46 3.81 -5.86
N LYS A 74 15.14 4.61 -6.66
CA LYS A 74 16.50 4.28 -7.15
C LYS A 74 17.51 4.14 -6.02
N VAL A 75 17.49 5.05 -5.04
CA VAL A 75 18.34 4.98 -3.84
C VAL A 75 18.07 3.70 -3.04
N ALA A 76 16.81 3.28 -2.90
CA ALA A 76 16.46 2.03 -2.23
C ALA A 76 17.03 0.80 -2.97
N ILE A 77 16.92 0.77 -4.30
CA ILE A 77 17.49 -0.31 -5.12
C ILE A 77 19.01 -0.37 -4.95
N GLU A 78 19.70 0.76 -5.09
CA GLU A 78 21.16 0.84 -4.92
C GLU A 78 21.62 0.43 -3.52
N PHE A 79 20.86 0.80 -2.49
CA PHE A 79 21.13 0.39 -1.11
C PHE A 79 21.01 -1.13 -0.95
N ALA A 80 19.95 -1.73 -1.48
CA ALA A 80 19.73 -3.17 -1.42
C ALA A 80 20.82 -3.93 -2.20
N GLU A 81 21.24 -3.46 -3.37
CA GLU A 81 22.32 -4.07 -4.15
C GLU A 81 23.66 -4.03 -3.39
N ARG A 82 24.04 -2.88 -2.82
CA ARG A 82 25.27 -2.75 -2.03
C ARG A 82 25.32 -3.68 -0.82
N ASN A 83 24.14 -3.98 -0.25
CA ASN A 83 24.01 -4.89 0.89
C ASN A 83 23.72 -6.34 0.48
N ASN A 84 23.74 -6.67 -0.82
CA ASN A 84 23.40 -7.99 -1.37
C ASN A 84 22.03 -8.49 -0.84
N THR A 85 21.04 -7.61 -0.78
CA THR A 85 19.71 -7.93 -0.27
C THR A 85 18.80 -8.31 -1.43
N PRO A 86 18.27 -9.56 -1.46
CA PRO A 86 17.52 -10.07 -2.62
C PRO A 86 16.13 -9.45 -2.79
N TYR A 87 15.54 -8.91 -1.73
CA TYR A 87 14.18 -8.39 -1.78
C TYR A 87 14.09 -6.97 -1.22
N LEU A 88 13.22 -6.19 -1.83
CA LEU A 88 12.78 -4.88 -1.37
C LEU A 88 11.32 -4.95 -0.95
N MET A 89 10.96 -4.19 0.07
CA MET A 89 9.57 -3.89 0.42
C MET A 89 9.38 -2.38 0.39
N LYS A 90 8.53 -1.91 -0.49
CA LYS A 90 8.07 -0.53 -0.48
C LYS A 90 7.04 -0.34 0.62
N CYS A 91 7.06 0.83 1.25
CA CYS A 91 6.00 1.28 2.14
C CYS A 91 5.86 2.81 2.06
N ASP A 92 4.69 3.27 1.70
CA ASP A 92 4.35 4.68 1.71
C ASP A 92 4.05 5.16 3.14
N ASN A 93 4.25 6.44 3.40
CA ASN A 93 4.13 7.03 4.74
C ASN A 93 2.69 7.20 5.26
N ASP A 94 1.71 6.83 4.49
CA ASP A 94 0.29 6.79 4.84
C ASP A 94 -0.25 5.36 5.01
N THR A 95 0.66 4.41 5.19
CA THR A 95 0.31 3.00 5.29
C THR A 95 0.81 2.39 6.59
N PHE A 96 -0.07 1.66 7.28
CA PHE A 96 0.28 0.85 8.44
C PHE A 96 0.16 -0.63 8.13
N ILE A 97 1.15 -1.41 8.50
CA ILE A 97 1.14 -2.87 8.46
C ILE A 97 1.43 -3.41 9.86
N ASN A 98 0.72 -4.45 10.29
CA ASN A 98 1.04 -5.09 11.54
C ASN A 98 2.25 -6.03 11.42
N SER A 99 2.89 -6.30 12.54
CA SER A 99 4.10 -7.14 12.58
C SER A 99 3.85 -8.58 12.14
N GLN A 100 2.67 -9.14 12.39
CA GLN A 100 2.30 -10.48 12.00
C GLN A 100 2.25 -10.64 10.48
N THR A 101 1.66 -9.66 9.80
CA THR A 101 1.62 -9.62 8.33
C THR A 101 3.01 -9.44 7.75
N LEU A 102 3.83 -8.55 8.32
CA LEU A 102 5.23 -8.37 7.90
C LEU A 102 6.02 -9.68 8.05
N ASP A 103 5.95 -10.32 9.22
CA ASP A 103 6.65 -11.57 9.47
C ASP A 103 6.22 -12.70 8.54
N TYR A 104 4.92 -12.76 8.22
CA TYR A 104 4.39 -13.74 7.28
C TYR A 104 4.91 -13.48 5.86
N MET A 105 4.92 -12.23 5.41
CA MET A 105 5.48 -11.85 4.11
C MET A 105 6.97 -12.23 4.03
N ILE A 106 7.76 -11.94 5.07
CA ILE A 106 9.19 -12.29 5.12
C ILE A 106 9.40 -13.82 5.01
N ASN A 107 8.55 -14.62 5.63
CA ASN A 107 8.63 -16.08 5.55
C ASN A 107 8.30 -16.62 4.15
N ASN A 108 7.53 -15.89 3.37
CA ASN A 108 7.03 -16.30 2.05
C ASN A 108 7.70 -15.59 0.87
N LEU A 109 8.78 -14.81 1.10
CA LEU A 109 9.48 -14.05 0.03
C LEU A 109 9.94 -14.94 -1.12
N SER A 110 10.28 -16.19 -0.86
CA SER A 110 10.75 -17.13 -1.90
C SER A 110 9.72 -17.41 -2.99
N ILE A 111 8.44 -17.10 -2.80
CA ILE A 111 7.45 -17.20 -3.88
C ILE A 111 7.81 -16.29 -5.06
N LEU A 112 8.56 -15.22 -4.80
CA LEU A 112 9.02 -14.26 -5.80
C LEU A 112 10.26 -14.73 -6.58
N ASP A 113 10.88 -15.86 -6.20
CA ASP A 113 12.06 -16.40 -6.91
C ASP A 113 11.69 -17.07 -8.23
N GLY A 114 10.42 -17.43 -8.39
CA GLY A 114 9.86 -17.95 -9.64
C GLY A 114 9.59 -16.84 -10.67
N LYS A 115 9.09 -17.28 -11.83
CA LYS A 115 8.65 -16.36 -12.90
C LYS A 115 7.15 -16.09 -12.90
N GLU A 116 6.41 -16.66 -11.95
CA GLU A 116 4.96 -16.58 -11.92
C GLU A 116 4.49 -15.32 -11.19
N TYR A 117 5.18 -14.95 -10.09
CA TYR A 117 4.74 -13.86 -9.22
C TYR A 117 5.75 -12.72 -9.19
N LEU A 118 5.25 -11.50 -9.40
CA LEU A 118 6.04 -10.28 -9.41
C LEU A 118 6.15 -9.64 -8.03
N THR A 119 5.02 -9.55 -7.33
CA THR A 119 4.97 -8.90 -6.01
C THR A 119 4.19 -9.73 -5.00
N LEU A 120 4.52 -9.52 -3.72
CA LEU A 120 3.78 -10.05 -2.57
C LEU A 120 3.37 -8.87 -1.69
N GLY A 121 2.07 -8.69 -1.47
CA GLY A 121 1.53 -7.59 -0.68
C GLY A 121 0.45 -8.02 0.32
N PRO A 122 0.14 -7.17 1.31
CA PRO A 122 -1.02 -7.34 2.18
C PRO A 122 -2.31 -6.98 1.46
N THR A 123 -3.46 -7.31 2.04
CA THR A 123 -4.73 -6.72 1.65
C THR A 123 -4.81 -5.29 2.17
N LEU A 124 -5.37 -4.36 1.39
CA LEU A 124 -5.33 -2.92 1.67
C LEU A 124 -6.72 -2.38 1.99
N SER A 125 -6.83 -1.52 2.99
CA SER A 125 -8.10 -0.82 3.29
C SER A 125 -8.53 0.17 2.20
N SER A 126 -7.59 0.63 1.38
CA SER A 126 -7.87 1.37 0.15
C SER A 126 -6.75 1.11 -0.85
N GLY A 127 -7.08 0.77 -2.07
CA GLY A 127 -6.09 0.41 -3.09
C GLY A 127 -6.46 -0.90 -3.77
N ILE A 128 -6.28 -0.97 -5.07
CA ILE A 128 -6.80 -2.05 -5.89
C ILE A 128 -5.73 -3.11 -6.15
N PRO A 129 -6.10 -4.36 -6.23
CA PRO A 129 -7.38 -4.99 -5.85
C PRO A 129 -7.44 -5.29 -4.36
N GLY A 130 -6.42 -4.92 -3.62
CA GLY A 130 -6.26 -5.25 -2.20
C GLY A 130 -7.46 -4.87 -1.34
N VAL A 131 -8.17 -3.77 -1.68
CA VAL A 131 -9.35 -3.31 -0.95
C VAL A 131 -10.52 -4.31 -1.03
N GLU A 132 -10.70 -5.00 -2.14
CA GLU A 132 -11.76 -6.00 -2.26
C GLU A 132 -11.48 -7.21 -1.37
N TYR A 133 -10.23 -7.70 -1.36
CA TYR A 133 -9.82 -8.75 -0.43
C TYR A 133 -9.88 -8.28 1.02
N PHE A 134 -9.50 -7.04 1.29
CA PHE A 134 -9.63 -6.45 2.62
C PHE A 134 -11.09 -6.43 3.08
N MET A 135 -12.01 -5.93 2.26
CA MET A 135 -13.43 -5.89 2.59
C MET A 135 -14.00 -7.28 2.82
N ASP A 136 -13.66 -8.25 1.97
CA ASP A 136 -14.12 -9.63 2.10
C ASP A 136 -13.68 -10.28 3.41
N GLN A 137 -12.47 -9.97 3.88
CA GLN A 137 -11.89 -10.61 5.06
C GLN A 137 -12.11 -9.81 6.34
N TYR A 138 -12.23 -8.48 6.24
CA TYR A 138 -12.30 -7.59 7.40
C TYR A 138 -13.73 -7.27 7.82
N LEU A 139 -14.62 -7.06 6.86
CA LEU A 139 -16.01 -6.66 7.09
C LEU A 139 -16.93 -7.86 7.31
N THR A 140 -17.99 -7.65 8.11
CA THR A 140 -19.11 -8.57 8.16
C THR A 140 -20.02 -8.40 6.93
N GLU A 141 -20.90 -9.37 6.65
CA GLU A 141 -21.87 -9.25 5.56
C GLU A 141 -22.77 -8.03 5.75
N SER A 142 -23.19 -7.75 7.01
CA SER A 142 -23.98 -6.55 7.32
C SER A 142 -23.22 -5.25 7.01
N ASP A 143 -21.91 -5.20 7.30
CA ASP A 143 -21.08 -4.03 6.99
C ASP A 143 -20.92 -3.84 5.48
N LYS A 144 -20.75 -4.93 4.74
CA LYS A 144 -20.68 -4.91 3.26
C LYS A 144 -21.99 -4.41 2.65
N ASP A 145 -23.12 -4.89 3.12
CA ASP A 145 -24.44 -4.47 2.65
C ASP A 145 -24.68 -2.97 2.92
N GLU A 146 -24.28 -2.48 4.08
CA GLU A 146 -24.43 -1.07 4.40
C GLU A 146 -23.46 -0.20 3.58
N LEU A 147 -22.20 -0.62 3.43
CA LEU A 147 -21.22 0.04 2.58
C LEU A 147 -21.72 0.14 1.13
N LYS A 148 -22.30 -0.93 0.61
CA LYS A 148 -22.89 -0.95 -0.73
C LYS A 148 -24.06 0.05 -0.85
N LYS A 149 -24.94 0.13 0.14
CA LYS A 149 -26.05 1.10 0.15
C LYS A 149 -25.56 2.55 0.16
N ILE A 150 -24.54 2.83 0.99
CA ILE A 150 -23.91 4.14 1.06
C ILE A 150 -23.31 4.47 -0.30
N PHE A 151 -22.51 3.59 -0.86
CA PHE A 151 -21.85 3.75 -2.12
C PHE A 151 -22.81 4.02 -3.28
N ILE A 152 -23.95 3.32 -3.35
CA ILE A 152 -24.96 3.50 -4.40
C ILE A 152 -25.64 4.88 -4.32
N LYS A 153 -25.83 5.42 -3.11
CA LYS A 153 -26.53 6.69 -2.87
C LYS A 153 -25.62 7.91 -2.94
N SER A 154 -24.34 7.72 -2.66
CA SER A 154 -23.40 8.82 -2.51
C SER A 154 -22.99 9.44 -3.84
N GLN A 155 -22.55 10.69 -3.76
CA GLN A 155 -21.89 11.38 -4.86
C GLN A 155 -20.38 11.07 -4.82
N PHE A 156 -19.76 11.15 -6.00
CA PHE A 156 -18.33 10.98 -6.14
C PHE A 156 -17.68 12.32 -6.45
N TYR A 157 -16.52 12.55 -5.89
CA TYR A 157 -15.79 13.80 -6.00
C TYR A 157 -14.40 13.58 -6.59
N ASN A 158 -13.96 14.49 -7.47
CA ASN A 158 -12.58 14.50 -7.94
C ASN A 158 -11.68 15.25 -6.95
N ARG A 159 -10.38 15.33 -7.28
CA ARG A 159 -9.37 16.02 -6.45
C ARG A 159 -9.70 17.47 -6.16
N ASP A 160 -10.38 18.14 -7.07
CA ASP A 160 -10.71 19.56 -6.99
C ASP A 160 -12.07 19.78 -6.29
N GLY A 161 -12.69 18.72 -5.75
CA GLY A 161 -13.99 18.78 -5.11
C GLY A 161 -15.17 18.85 -6.07
N ALA A 162 -14.95 18.74 -7.37
CA ALA A 162 -16.03 18.70 -8.36
C ALA A 162 -16.70 17.31 -8.34
N ILE A 163 -18.01 17.28 -8.53
CA ILE A 163 -18.80 16.04 -8.57
C ILE A 163 -18.51 15.29 -9.87
N TYR A 164 -18.19 14.02 -9.76
CA TYR A 164 -18.13 13.16 -10.94
C TYR A 164 -19.51 12.94 -11.52
N THR A 165 -19.68 13.37 -12.74
CA THR A 165 -20.89 13.11 -13.52
C THR A 165 -20.81 11.75 -14.23
N ASN A 166 -19.61 11.27 -14.49
CA ASN A 166 -19.35 9.99 -15.14
C ASN A 166 -18.18 9.27 -14.44
N LEU A 167 -18.47 8.22 -13.69
CA LEU A 167 -17.46 7.39 -13.00
C LEU A 167 -16.51 6.71 -13.99
N ASN A 168 -16.96 6.49 -15.24
CA ASN A 168 -16.21 5.76 -16.24
C ASN A 168 -14.94 6.49 -16.72
N GLU A 169 -14.85 7.79 -16.55
CA GLU A 169 -13.69 8.57 -17.02
C GLU A 169 -12.51 8.52 -16.06
N HIS A 170 -12.74 8.18 -14.78
CA HIS A 170 -11.76 8.36 -13.72
C HIS A 170 -11.52 7.11 -12.86
N THR A 171 -12.28 6.06 -13.09
CA THR A 171 -12.12 4.79 -12.40
C THR A 171 -11.62 3.74 -13.37
N ILE A 172 -10.61 3.02 -12.97
CA ILE A 172 -10.08 1.96 -13.79
C ILE A 172 -10.99 0.75 -13.74
N GLY A 173 -11.05 0.05 -14.87
CA GLY A 173 -11.97 -1.07 -15.01
C GLY A 173 -13.41 -0.60 -15.13
N SER A 174 -13.62 0.63 -15.60
CA SER A 174 -14.96 1.20 -15.81
C SER A 174 -15.85 0.32 -16.70
N GLU A 175 -15.28 -0.40 -17.64
CA GLU A 175 -16.00 -1.34 -18.49
C GLU A 175 -16.52 -2.56 -17.70
N SER A 176 -15.82 -2.95 -16.65
CA SER A 176 -16.17 -4.07 -15.78
C SER A 176 -16.75 -3.63 -14.43
N TRP A 177 -16.60 -2.34 -14.07
CA TRP A 177 -17.12 -1.84 -12.82
C TRP A 177 -18.46 -1.14 -12.98
N ASN A 178 -19.40 -1.54 -12.13
CA ASN A 178 -20.67 -0.86 -11.92
C ASN A 178 -21.07 -0.96 -10.44
N LYS A 179 -22.13 -0.25 -10.06
CA LYS A 179 -22.61 -0.25 -8.67
C LYS A 179 -23.06 -1.62 -8.19
N ASP A 180 -23.46 -2.50 -9.10
CA ASP A 180 -23.92 -3.85 -8.78
C ASP A 180 -22.74 -4.80 -8.53
N ASN A 181 -21.58 -4.52 -9.13
CA ASN A 181 -20.34 -5.31 -9.02
C ASN A 181 -19.31 -4.68 -8.08
N PHE A 182 -19.72 -3.85 -7.14
CA PHE A 182 -18.83 -3.08 -6.28
C PHE A 182 -17.69 -3.87 -5.64
N PHE A 183 -17.94 -5.10 -5.21
CA PHE A 183 -16.94 -5.93 -4.52
C PHE A 183 -16.08 -6.79 -5.46
N ASN A 184 -16.45 -6.96 -6.71
CA ASN A 184 -15.83 -7.95 -7.59
C ASN A 184 -15.30 -7.40 -8.92
N SER A 185 -15.64 -6.16 -9.27
CA SER A 185 -15.43 -5.64 -10.62
C SER A 185 -14.00 -5.26 -10.93
N VAL A 186 -13.21 -4.89 -9.90
CA VAL A 186 -11.84 -4.37 -10.08
C VAL A 186 -10.76 -5.44 -9.98
N LYS A 187 -11.09 -6.68 -9.66
CA LYS A 187 -10.12 -7.80 -9.67
C LYS A 187 -9.54 -8.10 -11.06
N GLN A 188 -10.20 -7.65 -12.11
CA GLN A 188 -9.85 -7.90 -13.53
C GLN A 188 -9.43 -6.61 -14.26
N MET A 189 -8.71 -5.74 -13.60
CA MET A 189 -8.38 -4.44 -14.17
C MET A 189 -7.38 -4.50 -15.32
N ASN A 190 -7.55 -3.57 -16.25
CA ASN A 190 -6.64 -3.38 -17.36
C ASN A 190 -5.35 -2.67 -16.88
N HIS A 191 -4.20 -3.28 -17.15
CA HIS A 191 -2.87 -2.79 -16.81
C HIS A 191 -2.47 -1.45 -17.47
N HIS A 192 -3.24 -0.97 -18.43
CA HIS A 192 -2.98 0.30 -19.12
C HIS A 192 -3.39 1.54 -18.31
N TYR A 193 -4.16 1.36 -17.27
CA TYR A 193 -4.75 2.45 -16.51
C TYR A 193 -4.18 2.55 -15.10
N LYS A 194 -4.12 3.76 -14.57
CA LYS A 194 -3.80 4.01 -13.18
C LYS A 194 -5.00 3.68 -12.29
N GLY A 195 -4.81 2.75 -11.35
CA GLY A 195 -5.91 2.18 -10.58
C GLY A 195 -6.42 3.04 -9.44
N VAL A 196 -7.69 3.43 -9.53
CA VAL A 196 -8.40 4.04 -8.41
C VAL A 196 -9.68 3.28 -8.14
N HIS A 197 -9.76 2.57 -7.00
CA HIS A 197 -11.02 1.97 -6.59
C HIS A 197 -12.05 3.08 -6.31
N PRO A 198 -13.31 2.93 -6.75
CA PRO A 198 -14.33 3.97 -6.56
C PRO A 198 -14.55 4.41 -5.11
N ILE A 199 -14.27 3.56 -4.12
CA ILE A 199 -14.36 3.92 -2.71
C ILE A 199 -13.45 5.12 -2.36
N ARG A 200 -12.32 5.27 -3.03
CA ARG A 200 -11.35 6.37 -2.79
C ARG A 200 -11.88 7.75 -3.15
N VAL A 201 -12.90 7.83 -3.98
CA VAL A 201 -13.55 9.08 -4.41
C VAL A 201 -14.92 9.24 -3.77
N ASN A 202 -15.24 8.42 -2.78
CA ASN A 202 -16.49 8.47 -2.03
C ASN A 202 -16.23 8.62 -0.53
N TYR A 203 -16.38 9.85 -0.04
CA TYR A 203 -16.09 10.15 1.36
C TYR A 203 -16.96 9.36 2.34
N GLU A 204 -18.25 9.27 2.10
CA GLU A 204 -19.18 8.58 3.00
C GLU A 204 -18.86 7.09 3.11
N ALA A 205 -18.48 6.47 1.98
CA ALA A 205 -18.05 5.07 1.95
C ALA A 205 -16.72 4.86 2.68
N ILE A 206 -15.74 5.74 2.47
CA ILE A 206 -14.46 5.69 3.21
C ILE A 206 -14.67 5.92 4.69
N ASP A 207 -15.47 6.92 5.07
CA ASP A 207 -15.77 7.20 6.48
C ASP A 207 -16.44 6.02 7.17
N TYR A 208 -17.39 5.36 6.48
CA TYR A 208 -18.01 4.16 6.98
C TYR A 208 -17.02 3.00 7.12
N LEU A 209 -16.20 2.74 6.10
CA LEU A 209 -15.15 1.72 6.18
C LEU A 209 -14.19 1.98 7.33
N ASN A 210 -13.77 3.23 7.52
CA ASN A 210 -12.90 3.60 8.63
C ASN A 210 -13.56 3.40 10.00
N LYS A 211 -14.85 3.67 10.12
CA LYS A 211 -15.62 3.33 11.35
C LYS A 211 -15.63 1.84 11.60
N CYS A 212 -15.84 1.01 10.58
CA CYS A 212 -15.75 -0.44 10.70
C CYS A 212 -14.36 -0.88 11.15
N ILE A 213 -13.28 -0.27 10.59
CA ILE A 213 -11.91 -0.55 11.01
C ILE A 213 -11.69 -0.20 12.47
N LEU A 214 -12.11 0.98 12.92
CA LEU A 214 -11.94 1.43 14.30
C LEU A 214 -12.76 0.58 15.30
N ASN A 215 -13.98 0.21 14.93
CA ASN A 215 -14.85 -0.65 15.78
C ASN A 215 -14.28 -2.07 15.93
N ASN A 216 -13.48 -2.52 14.97
CA ASN A 216 -12.87 -3.85 14.93
C ASN A 216 -11.34 -3.78 14.90
N LYS A 217 -10.73 -2.74 15.49
CA LYS A 217 -9.28 -2.51 15.41
C LYS A 217 -8.43 -3.68 15.91
N GLU A 218 -8.93 -4.45 16.87
CA GLU A 218 -8.27 -5.67 17.35
C GLU A 218 -8.04 -6.70 16.23
N LYS A 219 -8.89 -6.69 15.20
CA LYS A 219 -8.70 -7.53 14.02
C LYS A 219 -7.44 -7.14 13.25
N PHE A 220 -7.16 -5.84 13.11
CA PHE A 220 -5.91 -5.36 12.51
C PHE A 220 -4.69 -5.75 13.35
N PHE A 221 -4.74 -5.61 14.67
CA PHE A 221 -3.57 -5.85 15.52
C PHE A 221 -3.31 -7.33 15.79
N ASN A 222 -4.34 -8.18 15.84
CA ASN A 222 -4.23 -9.54 16.39
C ASN A 222 -4.48 -10.66 15.38
N THR A 223 -5.02 -10.36 14.19
CA THR A 223 -5.25 -11.42 13.20
C THR A 223 -3.92 -11.93 12.64
N GLN A 224 -3.81 -13.24 12.60
CA GLN A 224 -2.67 -13.92 11.97
C GLN A 224 -2.99 -14.22 10.52
N PRO A 225 -2.06 -13.92 9.60
CA PRO A 225 -2.18 -14.37 8.22
C PRO A 225 -2.28 -15.91 8.13
N THR A 226 -3.08 -16.39 7.19
CA THR A 226 -3.38 -17.83 7.07
C THR A 226 -2.78 -18.46 5.84
N SER A 227 -2.84 -17.79 4.70
CA SER A 227 -2.37 -18.32 3.41
C SER A 227 -2.04 -17.19 2.44
N LEU A 228 -1.72 -17.56 1.22
CA LEU A 228 -1.52 -16.62 0.10
C LEU A 228 -2.72 -16.70 -0.86
N ILE A 229 -3.20 -15.54 -1.27
CA ILE A 229 -4.20 -15.43 -2.32
C ILE A 229 -3.46 -15.46 -3.66
N LEU A 230 -3.49 -16.60 -4.31
CA LEU A 230 -2.86 -16.82 -5.60
C LEU A 230 -3.88 -16.51 -6.71
N ASN A 231 -3.65 -15.43 -7.43
CA ASN A 231 -4.57 -15.02 -8.49
C ASN A 231 -4.23 -15.71 -9.82
N ASP A 232 -5.22 -16.22 -10.50
CA ASP A 232 -5.07 -16.75 -11.87
C ASP A 232 -5.00 -15.63 -12.91
N LEU A 233 -5.62 -14.51 -12.61
CA LEU A 233 -5.56 -13.29 -13.42
C LEU A 233 -4.49 -12.36 -12.89
N SER A 234 -3.90 -11.53 -13.75
CA SER A 234 -2.96 -10.48 -13.33
C SER A 234 -3.75 -9.22 -12.98
N PRO A 235 -4.26 -9.09 -11.75
CA PRO A 235 -4.96 -7.89 -11.37
C PRO A 235 -3.98 -6.72 -11.30
N TYR A 236 -4.52 -5.54 -11.32
CA TYR A 236 -3.74 -4.34 -11.07
C TYR A 236 -3.26 -4.28 -9.61
N LEU A 237 -2.04 -3.81 -9.38
CA LEU A 237 -1.51 -3.57 -8.04
C LEU A 237 -1.46 -2.08 -7.75
N CYS A 238 -2.09 -1.65 -6.66
CA CYS A 238 -1.79 -0.37 -6.03
C CYS A 238 -0.42 -0.45 -5.34
N ASP A 239 0.48 0.44 -5.68
CA ASP A 239 1.90 0.40 -5.35
C ASP A 239 2.27 0.85 -3.92
N THR A 240 1.29 1.03 -3.05
CA THR A 240 1.45 1.59 -1.70
C THR A 240 2.37 0.77 -0.79
N ILE A 241 2.19 -0.57 -0.80
CA ILE A 241 2.99 -1.48 0.01
C ILE A 241 3.06 -2.86 -0.65
N PHE A 242 4.28 -3.33 -0.94
CA PHE A 242 4.53 -4.65 -1.54
C PHE A 242 5.99 -5.06 -1.40
N CYS A 243 6.25 -6.37 -1.43
CA CYS A 243 7.58 -6.93 -1.61
C CYS A 243 7.82 -7.27 -3.09
N ILE A 244 9.06 -7.11 -3.54
CA ILE A 244 9.52 -7.44 -4.89
C ILE A 244 11.00 -7.86 -4.85
N ARG A 245 11.45 -8.64 -5.82
CA ARG A 245 12.88 -8.91 -5.97
C ARG A 245 13.64 -7.65 -6.39
N THR A 246 14.78 -7.42 -5.76
CA THR A 246 15.63 -6.24 -6.03
C THR A 246 16.06 -6.15 -7.50
N ASP A 247 16.49 -7.25 -8.08
CA ASP A 247 16.92 -7.33 -9.48
C ASP A 247 15.79 -7.09 -10.49
N THR A 248 14.59 -7.57 -10.17
CA THR A 248 13.40 -7.37 -11.00
C THR A 248 12.90 -5.93 -10.89
N TYR A 249 12.87 -5.38 -9.67
CA TYR A 249 12.47 -3.98 -9.49
C TYR A 249 13.42 -3.03 -10.20
N LYS A 250 14.73 -3.29 -10.14
CA LYS A 250 15.72 -2.54 -10.92
C LYS A 250 15.41 -2.56 -12.41
N LYS A 251 15.13 -3.73 -12.99
CA LYS A 251 14.77 -3.83 -14.42
C LYS A 251 13.56 -2.96 -14.78
N ILE A 252 12.54 -2.96 -13.92
CA ILE A 252 11.32 -2.15 -14.13
C ILE A 252 11.65 -0.65 -14.06
N ILE A 253 12.36 -0.23 -13.01
CA ILE A 253 12.60 1.19 -12.73
C ILE A 253 13.57 1.83 -13.74
N TYR A 254 14.41 1.06 -14.39
CA TYR A 254 15.32 1.55 -15.41
C TYR A 254 14.83 1.33 -16.85
N ASP A 255 13.68 0.66 -17.04
CA ASP A 255 13.03 0.52 -18.35
C ASP A 255 12.09 1.70 -18.62
N THR A 256 12.65 2.76 -19.22
CA THR A 256 11.90 4.00 -19.50
C THR A 256 10.68 3.80 -20.42
N SER A 257 10.63 2.70 -21.17
CA SER A 257 9.49 2.40 -22.06
C SER A 257 8.21 2.04 -21.32
N LEU A 258 8.32 1.70 -20.02
CA LEU A 258 7.19 1.34 -19.19
C LEU A 258 6.48 2.56 -18.59
N PHE A 259 7.18 3.70 -18.51
CA PHE A 259 6.70 4.88 -17.80
C PHE A 259 5.69 5.70 -18.60
N VAL A 260 4.71 6.25 -17.90
CA VAL A 260 3.78 7.26 -18.40
C VAL A 260 3.80 8.52 -17.52
N ASP A 261 4.30 8.40 -16.29
CA ASP A 261 4.49 9.45 -15.31
C ASP A 261 5.71 9.12 -14.43
N ASP A 262 5.97 9.92 -13.39
CA ASP A 262 7.13 9.77 -12.49
C ASP A 262 6.86 8.80 -11.31
N TYR A 263 5.93 7.83 -11.47
CA TYR A 263 5.58 6.83 -10.46
C TYR A 263 5.81 5.41 -10.98
N ASP A 264 6.01 4.47 -10.07
CA ASP A 264 6.29 3.06 -10.40
C ASP A 264 5.03 2.17 -10.54
N GLU A 265 3.85 2.71 -10.21
CA GLU A 265 2.59 1.95 -10.23
C GLU A 265 2.27 1.41 -11.64
N VAL A 266 2.29 2.27 -12.65
CA VAL A 266 2.04 1.85 -14.04
C VAL A 266 3.15 0.97 -14.59
N PRO A 267 4.44 1.29 -14.43
CA PRO A 267 5.55 0.42 -14.82
C PRO A 267 5.47 -0.99 -14.23
N LEU A 268 5.16 -1.12 -12.94
CA LEU A 268 4.98 -2.43 -12.29
C LEU A 268 3.89 -3.26 -12.97
N ASN A 269 2.73 -2.67 -13.18
CA ASN A 269 1.58 -3.35 -13.78
C ASN A 269 1.80 -3.71 -15.26
N LYS A 270 2.42 -2.82 -16.04
CA LYS A 270 2.80 -3.10 -17.43
C LYS A 270 3.84 -4.22 -17.53
N TYR A 271 4.82 -4.22 -16.60
CA TYR A 271 5.82 -5.28 -16.57
C TYR A 271 5.17 -6.64 -16.22
N ALA A 272 4.33 -6.67 -15.19
CA ALA A 272 3.59 -7.88 -14.82
C ALA A 272 2.83 -8.47 -16.00
N TRP A 273 2.10 -7.62 -16.74
CA TRP A 273 1.38 -8.05 -17.92
C TRP A 273 2.29 -8.53 -19.06
N ARG A 274 3.35 -7.79 -19.35
CA ARG A 274 4.31 -8.13 -20.43
C ARG A 274 4.98 -9.47 -20.19
N GLU A 275 5.36 -9.75 -18.95
CA GLU A 275 6.06 -10.97 -18.56
C GLU A 275 5.09 -12.09 -18.10
N SER A 276 3.78 -11.88 -18.20
CA SER A 276 2.74 -12.81 -17.72
C SER A 276 2.90 -13.17 -16.23
N MET A 277 3.39 -12.22 -15.44
CA MET A 277 3.54 -12.37 -14.00
C MET A 277 2.31 -11.85 -13.26
N LYS A 278 2.10 -12.33 -12.02
CA LYS A 278 0.93 -12.03 -11.20
C LYS A 278 1.34 -11.35 -9.90
N HIS A 279 0.38 -10.73 -9.23
CA HIS A 279 0.53 -10.20 -7.88
C HIS A 279 -0.09 -11.16 -6.87
N VAL A 280 0.59 -11.37 -5.74
CA VAL A 280 0.15 -12.24 -4.65
C VAL A 280 -0.25 -11.39 -3.46
N PHE A 281 -1.34 -11.75 -2.80
CA PHE A 281 -1.80 -11.08 -1.58
C PHE A 281 -1.80 -12.05 -0.41
N VAL A 282 -1.60 -11.51 0.79
CA VAL A 282 -1.63 -12.28 2.02
C VAL A 282 -3.05 -12.37 2.54
N GLU A 283 -3.60 -13.57 2.66
CA GLU A 283 -4.91 -13.80 3.23
C GLU A 283 -4.89 -13.50 4.74
N ASN A 284 -5.85 -12.69 5.22
CA ASN A 284 -5.89 -12.15 6.57
C ASN A 284 -4.63 -11.35 6.98
N GLY A 285 -3.87 -10.89 6.00
CA GLY A 285 -2.74 -9.99 6.20
C GLY A 285 -3.15 -8.56 5.83
N PHE A 286 -3.41 -7.73 6.85
CA PHE A 286 -4.01 -6.41 6.65
C PHE A 286 -2.99 -5.28 6.66
N ALA A 287 -3.18 -4.33 5.74
CA ALA A 287 -2.58 -3.01 5.81
C ALA A 287 -3.65 -1.93 5.73
N ILE A 288 -3.50 -0.91 6.55
CA ILE A 288 -4.38 0.26 6.55
C ILE A 288 -3.67 1.36 5.75
N HIS A 289 -4.25 1.71 4.63
CA HIS A 289 -3.77 2.78 3.76
C HIS A 289 -4.68 3.99 3.90
N MET A 290 -4.13 5.08 4.43
CA MET A 290 -4.85 6.32 4.68
C MET A 290 -4.80 7.21 3.43
N LEU A 291 -5.58 6.89 2.43
CA LEU A 291 -5.65 7.70 1.24
C LEU A 291 -6.96 8.51 1.20
N TYR A 292 -6.93 9.67 1.81
CA TYR A 292 -8.08 10.58 1.89
C TYR A 292 -7.86 11.87 1.11
N ASN A 293 -7.07 11.84 0.04
CA ASN A 293 -6.54 12.98 -0.71
C ASN A 293 -7.57 13.91 -1.38
N TRP A 294 -8.84 13.79 -1.01
CA TRP A 294 -9.94 14.43 -1.73
C TRP A 294 -10.61 15.55 -0.96
N TYR A 295 -10.19 15.86 0.27
CA TYR A 295 -10.83 16.81 1.16
C TYR A 295 -9.92 17.92 1.69
N ASN A 296 -10.52 19.13 1.85
CA ASN A 296 -9.93 20.25 2.57
C ASN A 296 -9.86 19.92 4.06
N ASN A 297 -8.84 19.57 4.70
CA ASN A 297 -8.57 19.15 6.08
C ASN A 297 -8.27 17.67 6.28
N LEU A 298 -7.67 17.07 5.29
CA LEU A 298 -7.26 15.67 5.33
C LEU A 298 -6.32 15.34 6.48
N SER A 299 -5.37 16.22 6.76
CA SER A 299 -4.40 16.02 7.85
C SER A 299 -5.09 15.86 9.19
N GLU A 300 -6.16 16.60 9.45
CA GLU A 300 -6.91 16.49 10.69
C GLU A 300 -7.70 15.17 10.74
N TYR A 301 -8.34 14.79 9.66
CA TYR A 301 -9.06 13.52 9.58
C TYR A 301 -8.12 12.31 9.77
N GLU A 302 -6.99 12.31 9.08
CA GLU A 302 -5.97 11.25 9.19
C GLU A 302 -5.38 11.20 10.61
N MET A 303 -5.07 12.34 11.23
CA MET A 303 -4.59 12.40 12.61
C MET A 303 -5.61 11.86 13.60
N ASN A 304 -6.88 12.25 13.44
CA ASN A 304 -7.98 11.76 14.29
C ASN A 304 -8.19 10.25 14.14
N PHE A 305 -8.17 9.74 12.90
CA PHE A 305 -8.25 8.31 12.63
C PHE A 305 -7.08 7.56 13.25
N THR A 306 -5.85 8.02 13.00
CA THR A 306 -4.63 7.43 13.55
C THR A 306 -4.64 7.41 15.07
N SER A 307 -5.00 8.53 15.70
CA SER A 307 -5.12 8.61 17.16
C SER A 307 -6.09 7.58 17.72
N LYS A 308 -7.26 7.39 17.10
CA LYS A 308 -8.26 6.41 17.52
C LYS A 308 -7.83 4.96 17.23
N LEU A 309 -7.11 4.74 16.13
CA LEU A 309 -6.61 3.41 15.80
C LEU A 309 -5.61 2.91 16.84
N PHE A 310 -4.73 3.78 17.32
CA PHE A 310 -3.64 3.45 18.25
C PHE A 310 -3.94 3.78 19.73
N SER A 311 -5.13 4.27 20.05
CA SER A 311 -5.61 4.39 21.44
C SER A 311 -6.18 3.05 21.95
#